data_40df68ed9ab00ad9e5de3e8e4bef4b5d
#
_entry.id   40df68ed9ab00ad9e5de3e8e4bef4b5d
#
_cell.length_a   1.000
_cell.length_b   1.000
_cell.length_c   1.000
_cell.angle_alpha   90.00
_cell.angle_beta   90.00
_cell.angle_gamma   90.00
#
_symmetry.space_group_name_H-M   'P 1'
#
loop_
_entity.id
_entity.type
_entity.pdbx_description
1 polymer ?
#
loop_
_entity_poly.entity_id
_entity_poly.type
_entity_poly.pdbx_seq_one_letter_code
_entity_poly.pdbx_strand_id
1 'polypeptide(L)'
;QDAGISITDNEGNPSARVLSAEEEPELSDEDLIGSTSAKVNDPVRMYLKEIGVVPLLTNEEEKELALAVEAGDIEAKQRLAEANLRLVVSIAKRYVGRGMQFLDLIQEGNMGLMKAVDKFDYSKGFKFSTYATWWIRQAITRAIADQARTIRIPVHMVETINKLVREQRNLLQELGQDPTPEQIAERMDMTPDKVREILKIAQEPVSLETPIGEEDDSHLGDFIEDEVIENPVDYTTRIVLREQLDEVLDTLTDREENVLRL
;
A
#
# COMPACT_ATOMS: atom_id res chain seq x y z
N GLN A 1 15.68 31.92 11.36
CA GLN A 1 15.39 31.19 12.64
C GLN A 1 13.92 30.77 12.60
N ASP A 2 13.60 29.70 11.89
CA ASP A 2 12.25 29.13 11.86
C ASP A 2 12.21 27.89 12.74
N ALA A 3 11.73 28.08 13.97
CA ALA A 3 11.40 27.01 14.89
C ALA A 3 10.11 26.33 14.37
N GLY A 4 10.26 25.20 13.70
CA GLY A 4 9.13 24.40 13.25
C GLY A 4 8.40 23.71 14.39
N ILE A 5 7.36 24.32 14.90
CA ILE A 5 6.45 23.72 15.87
C ILE A 5 5.36 23.01 15.10
N SER A 6 5.30 21.68 15.17
CA SER A 6 4.14 20.91 14.70
C SER A 6 3.09 20.91 15.78
N ILE A 7 2.00 21.63 15.60
CA ILE A 7 0.87 21.62 16.51
C ILE A 7 -0.11 20.58 15.96
N THR A 8 -0.28 19.46 16.65
CA THR A 8 -1.37 18.52 16.46
C THR A 8 -2.43 18.81 17.53
N ASP A 9 -3.72 18.72 17.18
CA ASP A 9 -4.78 18.72 18.17
C ASP A 9 -4.82 17.40 18.94
N ASN A 10 -5.59 17.34 20.03
CA ASN A 10 -5.70 16.15 20.91
C ASN A 10 -6.28 14.90 20.20
N GLU A 11 -6.71 15.01 18.95
CA GLU A 11 -7.23 13.92 18.12
C GLU A 11 -6.24 13.48 17.03
N GLY A 12 -5.01 14.04 17.03
CA GLY A 12 -3.96 13.69 16.07
C GLY A 12 -4.17 14.32 14.67
N ASN A 13 -5.06 15.31 14.53
CA ASN A 13 -5.21 16.07 13.29
C ASN A 13 -4.08 17.09 13.18
N PRO A 14 -3.45 17.23 11.99
CA PRO A 14 -2.44 18.26 11.79
C PRO A 14 -3.10 19.63 11.82
N SER A 15 -2.84 20.41 12.87
CA SER A 15 -3.10 21.83 12.83
C SER A 15 -2.12 22.46 11.84
N ALA A 16 -2.67 23.22 10.91
CA ALA A 16 -2.06 23.79 9.72
C ALA A 16 -0.59 24.20 9.87
N ARG A 17 0.32 23.33 9.46
CA ARG A 17 1.66 23.75 9.08
C ARG A 17 1.56 24.24 7.66
N VAL A 18 1.82 25.52 7.48
CA VAL A 18 2.01 26.13 6.16
C VAL A 18 3.09 25.35 5.43
N LEU A 19 2.68 24.40 4.58
CA LEU A 19 3.53 23.92 3.52
C LEU A 19 3.68 25.09 2.57
N SER A 20 4.92 25.58 2.41
CA SER A 20 5.25 26.52 1.36
C SER A 20 4.56 26.05 0.09
N ALA A 21 3.77 26.92 -0.52
CA ALA A 21 3.14 26.70 -1.79
C ALA A 21 4.27 26.53 -2.83
N GLU A 22 4.69 25.26 -3.03
CA GLU A 22 5.27 24.90 -4.30
C GLU A 22 4.10 25.01 -5.26
N GLU A 23 4.22 25.89 -6.24
CA GLU A 23 3.25 26.10 -7.30
C GLU A 23 2.89 24.72 -7.87
N GLU A 24 1.67 24.27 -7.60
CA GLU A 24 1.17 23.02 -8.20
C GLU A 24 1.09 23.31 -9.71
N PRO A 25 1.77 22.54 -10.57
CA PRO A 25 1.64 22.71 -12.00
C PRO A 25 0.16 22.49 -12.35
N GLU A 26 -0.50 23.50 -12.91
CA GLU A 26 -1.81 23.37 -13.53
C GLU A 26 -1.67 22.31 -14.64
N LEU A 27 -2.17 21.11 -14.38
CA LEU A 27 -2.20 20.04 -15.37
C LEU A 27 -3.16 20.46 -16.47
N SER A 28 -2.63 20.64 -17.69
CA SER A 28 -3.46 20.86 -18.87
C SER A 28 -4.32 19.62 -19.13
N ASP A 29 -5.53 19.83 -19.65
CA ASP A 29 -6.42 18.72 -20.02
C ASP A 29 -5.79 17.76 -21.03
N GLU A 30 -4.80 18.21 -21.80
CA GLU A 30 -4.01 17.41 -22.75
C GLU A 30 -3.06 16.45 -22.01
N ASP A 31 -2.51 16.81 -20.86
CA ASP A 31 -1.66 15.92 -20.04
C ASP A 31 -2.46 14.79 -19.38
N LEU A 32 -3.74 15.00 -19.12
CA LEU A 32 -4.64 13.98 -18.58
C LEU A 32 -5.07 12.96 -19.65
N ILE A 33 -5.11 13.35 -20.92
CA ILE A 33 -5.62 12.54 -22.04
C ILE A 33 -4.48 11.93 -22.89
N GLY A 34 -3.29 12.54 -22.87
CA GLY A 34 -2.23 12.34 -23.88
C GLY A 34 -1.33 11.12 -23.73
N SER A 35 -1.38 10.32 -22.68
CA SER A 35 -0.36 9.28 -22.44
C SER A 35 -0.82 7.83 -22.64
N THR A 36 -2.05 7.58 -23.08
CA THR A 36 -2.54 6.21 -23.31
C THR A 36 -3.20 6.08 -24.67
N SER A 37 -2.39 5.75 -25.67
CA SER A 37 -2.84 5.22 -26.98
C SER A 37 -3.39 3.81 -26.80
N ALA A 38 -4.58 3.63 -26.24
CA ALA A 38 -5.23 2.34 -26.19
C ALA A 38 -6.76 2.44 -26.09
N LYS A 39 -7.40 1.73 -26.97
CA LYS A 39 -8.78 1.21 -27.03
C LYS A 39 -9.90 1.94 -26.26
N VAL A 40 -11.01 2.11 -26.95
CA VAL A 40 -12.27 2.81 -26.60
C VAL A 40 -12.91 2.40 -25.25
N ASN A 41 -12.45 1.35 -24.59
CA ASN A 41 -13.01 0.78 -23.36
C ASN A 41 -12.05 0.83 -22.14
N ASP A 42 -11.16 1.80 -22.04
CA ASP A 42 -10.33 1.97 -20.86
C ASP A 42 -11.16 2.64 -19.75
N PRO A 43 -11.45 1.95 -18.63
CA PRO A 43 -12.23 2.50 -17.51
C PRO A 43 -11.58 3.75 -16.90
N VAL A 44 -10.25 3.87 -16.93
CA VAL A 44 -9.52 5.07 -16.50
C VAL A 44 -9.93 6.26 -17.35
N ARG A 45 -9.92 6.10 -18.67
CA ARG A 45 -10.26 7.17 -19.62
C ARG A 45 -11.71 7.62 -19.49
N MET A 46 -12.61 6.66 -19.24
CA MET A 46 -14.03 6.96 -19.02
C MET A 46 -14.23 7.78 -17.77
N TYR A 47 -13.60 7.38 -16.67
CA TYR A 47 -13.63 8.13 -15.39
C TYR A 47 -13.05 9.55 -15.57
N LEU A 48 -11.89 9.69 -16.20
CA LEU A 48 -11.27 11.01 -16.43
C LEU A 48 -12.14 11.94 -17.27
N LYS A 49 -12.86 11.40 -18.26
CA LYS A 49 -13.81 12.16 -19.07
C LYS A 49 -15.01 12.66 -18.24
N GLU A 50 -15.54 11.81 -17.36
CA GLU A 50 -16.68 12.16 -16.49
C GLU A 50 -16.32 13.27 -15.51
N ILE A 51 -15.21 13.17 -14.81
CA ILE A 51 -14.78 14.20 -13.85
C ILE A 51 -14.39 15.52 -14.53
N GLY A 52 -13.99 15.48 -15.82
CA GLY A 52 -13.65 16.67 -16.60
C GLY A 52 -14.83 17.56 -16.96
N VAL A 53 -16.06 17.03 -16.90
CA VAL A 53 -17.29 17.79 -17.20
C VAL A 53 -17.64 18.79 -16.09
N VAL A 54 -17.24 18.50 -14.85
CA VAL A 54 -17.56 19.34 -13.69
C VAL A 54 -16.66 20.59 -13.70
N PRO A 55 -17.22 21.81 -13.68
CA PRO A 55 -16.42 23.04 -13.66
C PRO A 55 -15.70 23.21 -12.32
N LEU A 56 -14.54 23.88 -12.37
CA LEU A 56 -13.82 24.27 -11.16
C LEU A 56 -14.59 25.35 -10.40
N LEU A 57 -14.51 25.29 -9.08
CA LEU A 57 -15.15 26.28 -8.19
C LEU A 57 -14.30 27.54 -8.07
N THR A 58 -14.97 28.68 -8.00
CA THR A 58 -14.34 29.93 -7.59
C THR A 58 -14.17 29.97 -6.07
N ASN A 59 -13.31 30.86 -5.57
CA ASN A 59 -13.10 31.02 -4.12
C ASN A 59 -14.39 31.41 -3.36
N GLU A 60 -15.32 32.09 -4.01
CA GLU A 60 -16.60 32.50 -3.43
C GLU A 60 -17.56 31.34 -3.33
N GLU A 61 -17.70 30.56 -4.41
CA GLU A 61 -18.51 29.34 -4.43
C GLU A 61 -17.99 28.28 -3.44
N GLU A 62 -16.65 28.14 -3.30
CA GLU A 62 -16.03 27.24 -2.33
C GLU A 62 -16.44 27.61 -0.89
N LYS A 63 -16.50 28.90 -0.55
CA LYS A 63 -16.95 29.36 0.75
C LYS A 63 -18.44 29.14 0.98
N GLU A 64 -19.27 29.44 -0.02
CA GLU A 64 -20.71 29.21 0.07
C GLU A 64 -21.04 27.73 0.27
N LEU A 65 -20.38 26.84 -0.51
CA LEU A 65 -20.54 25.40 -0.37
C LEU A 65 -20.05 24.92 1.00
N ALA A 66 -18.91 25.43 1.48
CA ALA A 66 -18.38 25.03 2.79
C ALA A 66 -19.34 25.41 3.93
N LEU A 67 -19.96 26.57 3.87
CA LEU A 67 -20.99 26.99 4.81
C LEU A 67 -22.24 26.11 4.77
N ALA A 68 -22.69 25.73 3.56
CA ALA A 68 -23.81 24.83 3.38
C ALA A 68 -23.51 23.42 3.90
N VAL A 69 -22.28 22.92 3.70
CA VAL A 69 -21.82 21.63 4.26
C VAL A 69 -21.84 21.66 5.79
N GLU A 70 -21.37 22.74 6.41
CA GLU A 70 -21.43 22.92 7.88
C GLU A 70 -22.87 22.94 8.40
N ALA A 71 -23.80 23.47 7.62
CA ALA A 71 -25.25 23.44 7.93
C ALA A 71 -25.88 22.05 7.70
N GLY A 72 -25.13 21.06 7.16
CA GLY A 72 -25.59 19.70 6.94
C GLY A 72 -26.22 19.46 5.56
N ASP A 73 -26.00 20.33 4.58
CA ASP A 73 -26.49 20.14 3.22
C ASP A 73 -25.68 19.07 2.47
N ILE A 74 -26.37 17.99 2.10
CA ILE A 74 -25.79 16.84 1.41
C ILE A 74 -25.47 17.18 -0.06
N GLU A 75 -26.28 18.01 -0.72
CA GLU A 75 -26.07 18.39 -2.11
C GLU A 75 -24.82 19.28 -2.23
N ALA A 76 -24.64 20.22 -1.30
CA ALA A 76 -23.45 21.05 -1.22
C ALA A 76 -22.17 20.20 -1.00
N LYS A 77 -22.26 19.17 -0.14
CA LYS A 77 -21.17 18.22 0.11
C LYS A 77 -20.78 17.46 -1.15
N GLN A 78 -21.76 16.95 -1.90
CA GLN A 78 -21.53 16.27 -3.17
C GLN A 78 -20.88 17.18 -4.20
N ARG A 79 -21.43 18.40 -4.38
CA ARG A 79 -20.90 19.37 -5.33
C ARG A 79 -19.47 19.80 -5.01
N LEU A 80 -19.14 20.01 -3.74
CA LEU A 80 -17.77 20.33 -3.31
C LEU A 80 -16.80 19.18 -3.58
N ALA A 81 -17.23 17.93 -3.34
CA ALA A 81 -16.42 16.74 -3.63
C ALA A 81 -16.21 16.55 -5.15
N GLU A 82 -17.28 16.61 -5.96
CA GLU A 82 -17.23 16.42 -7.42
C GLU A 82 -16.30 17.42 -8.11
N ALA A 83 -16.37 18.70 -7.74
CA ALA A 83 -15.51 19.74 -8.29
C ALA A 83 -14.01 19.54 -7.98
N ASN A 84 -13.69 18.74 -6.96
CA ASN A 84 -12.32 18.47 -6.52
C ASN A 84 -11.78 17.06 -6.88
N LEU A 85 -12.52 16.26 -7.64
CA LEU A 85 -12.05 14.93 -8.10
C LEU A 85 -10.79 15.04 -8.97
N ARG A 86 -10.65 16.10 -9.76
CA ARG A 86 -9.44 16.36 -10.58
C ARG A 86 -8.19 16.52 -9.71
N LEU A 87 -8.31 17.15 -8.52
CA LEU A 87 -7.22 17.27 -7.55
C LEU A 87 -6.75 15.89 -7.07
N VAL A 88 -7.69 14.97 -6.79
CA VAL A 88 -7.34 13.60 -6.40
C VAL A 88 -6.51 12.90 -7.46
N VAL A 89 -6.90 13.00 -8.74
CA VAL A 89 -6.18 12.40 -9.86
C VAL A 89 -4.77 12.95 -9.98
N SER A 90 -4.59 14.26 -9.84
CA SER A 90 -3.27 14.92 -9.91
C SER A 90 -2.31 14.40 -8.82
N ILE A 91 -2.84 14.16 -7.62
CA ILE A 91 -2.07 13.61 -6.52
C ILE A 91 -1.80 12.12 -6.71
N ALA A 92 -2.83 11.32 -7.09
CA ALA A 92 -2.71 9.88 -7.29
C ALA A 92 -1.69 9.51 -8.38
N LYS A 93 -1.57 10.31 -9.45
CA LYS A 93 -0.61 10.12 -10.55
C LYS A 93 0.84 10.00 -10.03
N ARG A 94 1.20 10.68 -8.95
CA ARG A 94 2.54 10.61 -8.34
C ARG A 94 2.84 9.29 -7.59
N TYR A 95 1.83 8.47 -7.38
CA TYR A 95 1.93 7.20 -6.65
C TYR A 95 1.80 5.96 -7.55
N VAL A 96 1.67 6.16 -8.87
CA VAL A 96 1.65 5.07 -9.86
C VAL A 96 2.95 4.27 -9.79
N GLY A 97 2.84 2.94 -9.97
CA GLY A 97 3.99 2.03 -9.92
C GLY A 97 4.43 1.61 -8.51
N ARG A 98 3.62 1.89 -7.47
CA ARG A 98 3.92 1.52 -6.08
C ARG A 98 3.13 0.30 -5.59
N GLY A 99 2.76 -0.63 -6.49
CA GLY A 99 2.09 -1.88 -6.15
C GLY A 99 0.56 -1.83 -6.12
N MET A 100 -0.06 -0.67 -6.49
CA MET A 100 -1.51 -0.54 -6.64
C MET A 100 -1.87 -0.02 -8.04
N GLN A 101 -3.03 -0.42 -8.54
CA GLN A 101 -3.55 0.08 -9.81
C GLN A 101 -3.98 1.55 -9.70
N PHE A 102 -3.90 2.29 -10.79
CA PHE A 102 -4.16 3.73 -10.78
C PHE A 102 -5.59 4.08 -10.35
N LEU A 103 -6.58 3.32 -10.79
CA LEU A 103 -7.98 3.52 -10.36
C LEU A 103 -8.17 3.28 -8.86
N ASP A 104 -7.48 2.29 -8.29
CA ASP A 104 -7.56 2.01 -6.85
C ASP A 104 -6.94 3.17 -6.05
N LEU A 105 -5.80 3.72 -6.52
CA LEU A 105 -5.19 4.91 -5.91
C LEU A 105 -6.12 6.11 -5.94
N ILE A 106 -6.86 6.30 -7.05
CA ILE A 106 -7.86 7.38 -7.17
C ILE A 106 -8.99 7.14 -6.17
N GLN A 107 -9.54 5.93 -6.06
CA GLN A 107 -10.67 5.66 -5.15
C GLN A 107 -10.27 5.81 -3.69
N GLU A 108 -9.09 5.35 -3.29
CA GLU A 108 -8.56 5.61 -1.94
C GLU A 108 -8.33 7.11 -1.70
N GLY A 109 -7.87 7.84 -2.72
CA GLY A 109 -7.77 9.29 -2.69
C GLY A 109 -9.13 9.98 -2.55
N ASN A 110 -10.17 9.49 -3.24
CA ASN A 110 -11.54 9.98 -3.12
C ASN A 110 -12.09 9.77 -1.70
N MET A 111 -11.78 8.64 -1.06
CA MET A 111 -12.10 8.42 0.35
C MET A 111 -11.42 9.45 1.28
N GLY A 112 -10.19 9.83 0.95
CA GLY A 112 -9.48 10.93 1.63
C GLY A 112 -10.16 12.28 1.39
N LEU A 113 -10.54 12.58 0.16
CA LEU A 113 -11.27 13.80 -0.21
C LEU A 113 -12.60 13.93 0.56
N MET A 114 -13.40 12.87 0.64
CA MET A 114 -14.65 12.89 1.39
C MET A 114 -14.43 13.23 2.87
N LYS A 115 -13.39 12.67 3.50
CA LYS A 115 -13.01 13.02 4.87
C LYS A 115 -12.58 14.49 4.99
N ALA A 116 -11.91 15.02 3.97
CA ALA A 116 -11.54 16.44 3.94
C ALA A 116 -12.76 17.34 3.86
N VAL A 117 -13.75 16.99 3.02
CA VAL A 117 -15.03 17.75 2.91
C VAL A 117 -15.77 17.77 4.25
N ASP A 118 -15.82 16.63 4.96
CA ASP A 118 -16.52 16.53 6.26
C ASP A 118 -15.86 17.36 7.38
N LYS A 119 -14.57 17.62 7.28
CA LYS A 119 -13.77 18.25 8.34
C LYS A 119 -13.25 19.64 7.96
N PHE A 120 -13.60 20.15 6.79
CA PHE A 120 -13.12 21.44 6.33
C PHE A 120 -13.78 22.59 7.09
N ASP A 121 -12.94 23.48 7.58
CA ASP A 121 -13.32 24.70 8.29
C ASP A 121 -12.84 25.94 7.51
N TYR A 122 -13.75 26.58 6.81
CA TYR A 122 -13.44 27.77 6.00
C TYR A 122 -13.03 28.99 6.84
N SER A 123 -13.40 29.03 8.15
CA SER A 123 -13.10 30.18 9.03
C SER A 123 -11.58 30.39 9.19
N LYS A 124 -10.78 29.35 8.95
CA LYS A 124 -9.31 29.41 9.01
C LYS A 124 -8.66 30.16 7.85
N GLY A 125 -9.40 30.54 6.81
CA GLY A 125 -8.94 31.38 5.71
C GLY A 125 -8.03 30.69 4.68
N PHE A 126 -7.88 29.37 4.76
CA PHE A 126 -7.12 28.56 3.79
C PHE A 126 -8.03 28.02 2.68
N LYS A 127 -7.46 27.80 1.48
CA LYS A 127 -8.16 27.11 0.39
C LYS A 127 -8.45 25.66 0.74
N PHE A 128 -9.60 25.16 0.29
CA PHE A 128 -9.97 23.76 0.45
C PHE A 128 -8.91 22.80 -0.10
N SER A 129 -8.34 23.10 -1.29
CA SER A 129 -7.31 22.28 -1.93
C SER A 129 -6.10 22.04 -1.03
N THR A 130 -5.65 23.04 -0.28
CA THR A 130 -4.52 22.93 0.65
C THR A 130 -4.81 21.91 1.75
N TYR A 131 -6.01 21.94 2.31
CA TYR A 131 -6.44 21.00 3.36
C TYR A 131 -6.70 19.60 2.80
N ALA A 132 -7.41 19.53 1.67
CA ALA A 132 -7.75 18.27 1.01
C ALA A 132 -6.52 17.49 0.55
N THR A 133 -5.49 18.17 0.04
CA THR A 133 -4.23 17.53 -0.39
C THR A 133 -3.61 16.67 0.72
N TRP A 134 -3.65 17.13 1.97
CA TRP A 134 -3.13 16.35 3.09
C TRP A 134 -3.94 15.05 3.30
N TRP A 135 -5.27 15.13 3.32
CA TRP A 135 -6.15 13.97 3.53
C TRP A 135 -6.06 12.96 2.38
N ILE A 136 -6.02 13.47 1.13
CA ILE A 136 -5.87 12.64 -0.07
C ILE A 136 -4.53 11.89 -0.02
N ARG A 137 -3.44 12.61 0.26
CA ARG A 137 -2.10 12.02 0.37
C ARG A 137 -2.03 10.97 1.48
N GLN A 138 -2.60 11.27 2.64
CA GLN A 138 -2.65 10.36 3.78
C GLN A 138 -3.43 9.09 3.45
N ALA A 139 -4.60 9.20 2.79
CA ALA A 139 -5.40 8.06 2.40
C ALA A 139 -4.66 7.16 1.41
N ILE A 140 -4.10 7.75 0.35
CA ILE A 140 -3.33 7.00 -0.67
C ILE A 140 -2.10 6.30 -0.05
N THR A 141 -1.31 7.01 0.77
CA THR A 141 -0.11 6.43 1.39
C THR A 141 -0.47 5.29 2.33
N ARG A 142 -1.55 5.44 3.10
CA ARG A 142 -2.04 4.38 3.99
C ARG A 142 -2.56 3.18 3.20
N ALA A 143 -3.31 3.39 2.12
CA ALA A 143 -3.79 2.33 1.26
C ALA A 143 -2.64 1.54 0.63
N ILE A 144 -1.60 2.21 0.12
CA ILE A 144 -0.40 1.56 -0.40
C ILE A 144 0.27 0.70 0.69
N ALA A 145 0.41 1.22 1.91
CA ALA A 145 1.01 0.45 3.01
C ALA A 145 0.19 -0.80 3.38
N ASP A 146 -1.14 -0.71 3.28
CA ASP A 146 -2.05 -1.79 3.68
C ASP A 146 -2.31 -2.83 2.58
N GLN A 147 -2.27 -2.46 1.30
CA GLN A 147 -2.80 -3.27 0.19
C GLN A 147 -1.79 -3.57 -0.93
N ALA A 148 -0.68 -2.81 -1.05
CA ALA A 148 0.23 -2.93 -2.19
C ALA A 148 1.04 -4.24 -2.21
N ARG A 149 1.16 -4.94 -1.07
CA ARG A 149 1.98 -6.15 -0.94
C ARG A 149 1.11 -7.41 -0.97
N THR A 150 1.54 -8.44 -1.69
CA THR A 150 0.91 -9.76 -1.72
C THR A 150 0.80 -10.36 -0.31
N ILE A 151 1.87 -10.24 0.48
CA ILE A 151 1.87 -10.59 1.91
C ILE A 151 1.79 -9.30 2.70
N ARG A 152 0.64 -9.05 3.34
CA ARG A 152 0.37 -7.83 4.08
C ARG A 152 1.35 -7.64 5.25
N ILE A 153 1.89 -6.44 5.36
CA ILE A 153 2.75 -6.00 6.46
C ILE A 153 2.04 -4.87 7.23
N PRO A 154 2.10 -4.84 8.57
CA PRO A 154 1.52 -3.75 9.36
C PRO A 154 2.10 -2.38 8.97
N VAL A 155 1.27 -1.33 8.99
CA VAL A 155 1.64 0.03 8.54
C VAL A 155 2.91 0.55 9.25
N HIS A 156 3.03 0.37 10.56
CA HIS A 156 4.20 0.81 11.32
C HIS A 156 5.50 0.14 10.86
N MET A 157 5.43 -1.12 10.38
CA MET A 157 6.59 -1.81 9.81
C MET A 157 6.95 -1.26 8.43
N VAL A 158 5.95 -0.93 7.60
CA VAL A 158 6.17 -0.26 6.31
C VAL A 158 6.84 1.11 6.52
N GLU A 159 6.42 1.87 7.52
CA GLU A 159 7.06 3.15 7.89
C GLU A 159 8.51 2.94 8.33
N THR A 160 8.77 1.90 9.13
CA THR A 160 10.14 1.55 9.56
C THR A 160 11.01 1.14 8.36
N ILE A 161 10.49 0.31 7.44
CA ILE A 161 11.18 -0.08 6.21
C ILE A 161 11.49 1.16 5.35
N ASN A 162 10.52 2.07 5.16
CA ASN A 162 10.72 3.29 4.40
C ASN A 162 11.78 4.21 5.02
N LYS A 163 11.81 4.29 6.36
CA LYS A 163 12.85 5.03 7.08
C LYS A 163 14.21 4.37 6.87
N LEU A 164 14.29 3.05 6.98
CA LEU A 164 15.52 2.29 6.76
C LEU A 164 16.08 2.50 5.35
N VAL A 165 15.24 2.36 4.32
CA VAL A 165 15.66 2.57 2.93
C VAL A 165 16.12 4.01 2.69
N ARG A 166 15.53 4.99 3.35
CA ARG A 166 15.96 6.40 3.28
C ARG A 166 17.33 6.57 3.90
N GLU A 167 17.56 6.06 5.13
CA GLU A 167 18.85 6.15 5.80
C GLU A 167 19.95 5.37 5.07
N GLN A 168 19.61 4.22 4.49
CA GLN A 168 20.52 3.46 3.61
C GLN A 168 20.98 4.29 2.42
N ARG A 169 20.07 5.02 1.74
CA ARG A 169 20.41 5.91 0.63
C ARG A 169 21.28 7.08 1.07
N ASN A 170 20.96 7.68 2.22
CA ASN A 170 21.76 8.77 2.79
C ASN A 170 23.19 8.30 3.09
N LEU A 171 23.34 7.14 3.74
CA LEU A 171 24.64 6.56 4.04
C LEU A 171 25.41 6.16 2.78
N LEU A 172 24.74 5.59 1.77
CA LEU A 172 25.35 5.30 0.48
C LEU A 172 25.93 6.57 -0.17
N GLN A 173 25.21 7.69 -0.09
CA GLN A 173 25.64 8.97 -0.61
C GLN A 173 26.80 9.57 0.20
N GLU A 174 26.83 9.39 1.53
CA GLU A 174 27.90 9.87 2.40
C GLU A 174 29.17 9.02 2.29
N LEU A 175 29.05 7.70 2.23
CA LEU A 175 30.16 6.74 2.26
C LEU A 175 30.69 6.37 0.86
N GLY A 176 29.89 6.55 -0.19
CA GLY A 176 30.21 6.14 -1.56
C GLY A 176 30.19 4.61 -1.79
N GLN A 177 29.75 3.84 -0.81
CA GLN A 177 29.61 2.38 -0.87
C GLN A 177 28.40 1.91 -0.08
N ASP A 178 27.90 0.69 -0.34
CA ASP A 178 26.77 0.14 0.36
C ASP A 178 27.03 0.04 1.87
N PRO A 179 26.13 0.62 2.72
CA PRO A 179 26.32 0.62 4.16
C PRO A 179 26.09 -0.78 4.75
N THR A 180 26.87 -1.13 5.77
CA THR A 180 26.67 -2.37 6.52
C THR A 180 25.46 -2.26 7.45
N PRO A 181 24.82 -3.41 7.85
CA PRO A 181 23.71 -3.37 8.81
C PRO A 181 24.06 -2.69 10.14
N GLU A 182 25.33 -2.76 10.56
CA GLU A 182 25.85 -2.13 11.77
C GLU A 182 25.82 -0.59 11.65
N GLN A 183 26.22 -0.05 10.51
CA GLN A 183 26.21 1.40 10.23
C GLN A 183 24.76 1.94 10.14
N ILE A 184 23.86 1.17 9.54
CA ILE A 184 22.43 1.52 9.49
C ILE A 184 21.83 1.49 10.90
N ALA A 185 22.19 0.49 11.72
CA ALA A 185 21.72 0.32 13.08
C ALA A 185 22.10 1.50 13.97
N GLU A 186 23.34 1.97 13.87
CA GLU A 186 23.83 3.16 14.60
C GLU A 186 23.03 4.40 14.22
N ARG A 187 22.75 4.61 12.92
CA ARG A 187 22.00 5.78 12.43
C ARG A 187 20.53 5.76 12.85
N MET A 188 19.94 4.56 12.96
CA MET A 188 18.53 4.37 13.32
C MET A 188 18.27 4.14 14.80
N ASP A 189 19.30 4.10 15.63
CA ASP A 189 19.22 3.81 17.07
C ASP A 189 18.53 2.46 17.36
N MET A 190 18.99 1.40 16.68
CA MET A 190 18.47 0.04 16.84
C MET A 190 19.60 -1.00 16.78
N THR A 191 19.28 -2.26 17.14
CA THR A 191 20.27 -3.34 17.09
C THR A 191 20.51 -3.80 15.63
N PRO A 192 21.74 -4.21 15.27
CA PRO A 192 22.04 -4.73 13.93
C PRO A 192 21.20 -5.95 13.54
N ASP A 193 20.84 -6.81 14.47
CA ASP A 193 20.01 -7.98 14.23
C ASP A 193 18.60 -7.58 13.82
N LYS A 194 18.04 -6.53 14.43
CA LYS A 194 16.74 -5.97 14.05
C LYS A 194 16.77 -5.36 12.65
N VAL A 195 17.87 -4.72 12.25
CA VAL A 195 18.05 -4.22 10.88
C VAL A 195 18.03 -5.39 9.88
N ARG A 196 18.75 -6.49 10.17
CA ARG A 196 18.75 -7.69 9.33
C ARG A 196 17.37 -8.32 9.21
N GLU A 197 16.62 -8.39 10.31
CA GLU A 197 15.24 -8.88 10.32
C GLU A 197 14.31 -8.00 9.45
N ILE A 198 14.39 -6.67 9.58
CA ILE A 198 13.60 -5.71 8.79
C ILE A 198 13.94 -5.85 7.30
N LEU A 199 15.22 -5.98 6.94
CA LEU A 199 15.64 -6.18 5.55
C LEU A 199 15.09 -7.49 4.96
N LYS A 200 15.02 -8.56 5.76
CA LYS A 200 14.43 -9.83 5.35
C LYS A 200 12.92 -9.72 5.12
N ILE A 201 12.20 -9.00 6.01
CA ILE A 201 10.75 -8.75 5.86
C ILE A 201 10.46 -7.82 4.67
N ALA A 202 11.38 -6.92 4.34
CA ALA A 202 11.22 -5.95 3.25
C ALA A 202 11.21 -6.60 1.86
N GLN A 203 11.73 -7.82 1.71
CA GLN A 203 11.78 -8.54 0.44
C GLN A 203 10.36 -8.81 -0.11
N GLU A 204 10.23 -8.73 -1.42
CA GLU A 204 8.99 -9.07 -2.12
C GLU A 204 9.04 -10.52 -2.59
N PRO A 205 7.91 -11.24 -2.62
CA PRO A 205 7.85 -12.59 -3.16
C PRO A 205 8.13 -12.59 -4.65
N VAL A 206 8.83 -13.62 -5.11
CA VAL A 206 9.13 -13.86 -6.53
C VAL A 206 8.00 -14.69 -7.13
N SER A 207 7.61 -14.42 -8.37
CA SER A 207 6.59 -15.20 -9.09
C SER A 207 7.11 -16.59 -9.42
N LEU A 208 6.27 -17.61 -9.24
CA LEU A 208 6.56 -18.97 -9.66
C LEU A 208 6.60 -19.13 -11.19
N GLU A 209 5.99 -18.22 -11.93
CA GLU A 209 6.00 -18.17 -13.40
C GLU A 209 7.24 -17.44 -13.95
N THR A 210 8.22 -17.10 -13.08
CA THR A 210 9.47 -16.50 -13.56
C THR A 210 10.25 -17.50 -14.40
N PRO A 211 10.55 -17.17 -15.68
CA PRO A 211 11.29 -18.08 -16.56
C PRO A 211 12.72 -18.30 -16.05
N ILE A 212 13.22 -19.52 -16.15
CA ILE A 212 14.59 -19.91 -15.78
C ILE A 212 15.29 -20.46 -17.02
N GLY A 213 16.40 -19.84 -17.40
CA GLY A 213 17.19 -20.23 -18.57
C GLY A 213 16.95 -19.34 -19.79
N GLU A 214 17.53 -19.72 -20.93
CA GLU A 214 17.42 -18.98 -22.19
C GLU A 214 16.20 -19.39 -23.03
N GLU A 215 15.58 -20.54 -22.71
CA GLU A 215 14.38 -21.05 -23.36
C GLU A 215 13.18 -20.86 -22.43
N ASP A 216 12.05 -20.32 -22.97
CA ASP A 216 10.83 -19.98 -22.19
C ASP A 216 10.06 -21.22 -21.66
N ASP A 217 10.60 -22.42 -21.77
CA ASP A 217 9.92 -23.67 -21.43
C ASP A 217 10.00 -24.05 -19.94
N SER A 218 10.84 -23.40 -19.14
CA SER A 218 11.05 -23.74 -17.73
C SER A 218 10.75 -22.56 -16.80
N HIS A 219 9.93 -22.79 -15.80
CA HIS A 219 9.55 -21.78 -14.80
C HIS A 219 10.09 -22.16 -13.41
N LEU A 220 10.25 -21.16 -12.53
CA LEU A 220 10.72 -21.37 -11.15
C LEU A 220 9.85 -22.41 -10.41
N GLY A 221 8.55 -22.46 -10.68
CA GLY A 221 7.61 -23.41 -10.08
C GLY A 221 7.92 -24.86 -10.37
N ASP A 222 8.55 -25.17 -11.54
CA ASP A 222 8.87 -26.54 -11.95
C ASP A 222 10.01 -27.16 -11.12
N PHE A 223 10.80 -26.33 -10.43
CA PHE A 223 11.93 -26.76 -9.61
C PHE A 223 11.59 -26.88 -8.12
N ILE A 224 10.36 -26.53 -7.71
CA ILE A 224 9.94 -26.60 -6.33
C ILE A 224 9.26 -27.95 -6.09
N GLU A 225 9.87 -28.78 -5.23
CA GLU A 225 9.33 -30.08 -4.87
C GLU A 225 8.09 -29.95 -3.97
N ASP A 226 7.15 -30.90 -4.12
CA ASP A 226 5.98 -31.01 -3.24
C ASP A 226 6.38 -31.72 -1.93
N GLU A 227 6.44 -30.97 -0.83
CA GLU A 227 6.77 -31.51 0.50
C GLU A 227 5.60 -32.26 1.17
N VAL A 228 4.38 -32.17 0.63
CA VAL A 228 3.18 -32.80 1.19
C VAL A 228 3.04 -34.25 0.72
N ILE A 229 3.45 -34.53 -0.51
CA ILE A 229 3.41 -35.88 -1.09
C ILE A 229 4.63 -36.67 -0.60
N GLU A 230 4.36 -37.76 0.12
CA GLU A 230 5.42 -38.66 0.57
C GLU A 230 6.12 -39.33 -0.61
N ASN A 231 7.43 -39.53 -0.48
CA ASN A 231 8.20 -40.31 -1.43
C ASN A 231 7.62 -41.74 -1.56
N PRO A 232 7.45 -42.29 -2.77
CA PRO A 232 6.87 -43.63 -2.99
C PRO A 232 7.54 -44.72 -2.17
N VAL A 233 8.88 -44.64 -1.93
CA VAL A 233 9.61 -45.59 -1.10
C VAL A 233 9.18 -45.52 0.36
N ASP A 234 9.07 -44.29 0.92
CA ASP A 234 8.68 -44.09 2.31
C ASP A 234 7.22 -44.51 2.53
N TYR A 235 6.34 -44.17 1.57
CA TYR A 235 4.95 -44.59 1.57
C TYR A 235 4.83 -46.13 1.58
N THR A 236 5.56 -46.84 0.70
CA THR A 236 5.55 -48.30 0.63
C THR A 236 6.11 -48.93 1.91
N THR A 237 7.21 -48.39 2.44
CA THR A 237 7.82 -48.83 3.70
C THR A 237 6.83 -48.69 4.85
N ARG A 238 6.07 -47.59 4.90
CA ARG A 238 5.04 -47.37 5.93
C ARG A 238 3.88 -48.36 5.81
N ILE A 239 3.43 -48.70 4.60
CA ILE A 239 2.39 -49.70 4.38
C ILE A 239 2.87 -51.05 4.83
N VAL A 240 4.04 -51.51 4.41
CA VAL A 240 4.63 -52.79 4.80
C VAL A 240 4.84 -52.89 6.31
N LEU A 241 5.31 -51.82 6.94
CA LEU A 241 5.44 -51.77 8.40
C LEU A 241 4.09 -51.89 9.09
N ARG A 242 3.04 -51.21 8.56
CA ARG A 242 1.70 -51.30 9.11
C ARG A 242 1.13 -52.73 8.98
N GLU A 243 1.31 -53.37 7.82
CA GLU A 243 0.88 -54.75 7.60
C GLU A 243 1.57 -55.73 8.57
N GLN A 244 2.89 -55.61 8.75
CA GLN A 244 3.65 -56.39 9.69
C GLN A 244 3.20 -56.17 11.15
N LEU A 245 2.88 -54.91 11.48
CA LEU A 245 2.40 -54.59 12.82
C LEU A 245 1.01 -55.17 13.08
N ASP A 246 0.09 -55.09 12.12
CA ASP A 246 -1.22 -55.71 12.19
C ASP A 246 -1.08 -57.26 12.31
N GLU A 247 -0.20 -57.91 11.56
CA GLU A 247 0.10 -59.34 11.63
C GLU A 247 0.60 -59.77 13.02
N VAL A 248 1.44 -58.94 13.65
CA VAL A 248 1.90 -59.16 15.03
C VAL A 248 0.78 -58.93 16.06
N LEU A 249 -0.04 -57.91 15.87
CA LEU A 249 -1.17 -57.63 16.76
C LEU A 249 -2.22 -58.76 16.72
N ASP A 250 -2.47 -59.35 15.56
CA ASP A 250 -3.41 -60.48 15.40
C ASP A 250 -2.97 -61.74 16.18
N THR A 251 -1.71 -61.83 16.63
CA THR A 251 -1.19 -62.89 17.49
C THR A 251 -1.55 -62.73 18.97
N LEU A 252 -2.05 -61.55 19.35
CA LEU A 252 -2.44 -61.21 20.72
C LEU A 252 -3.90 -61.55 20.97
N THR A 253 -4.34 -61.54 22.25
CA THR A 253 -5.77 -61.64 22.58
C THR A 253 -6.50 -60.34 22.28
N ASP A 254 -7.79 -60.40 21.93
CA ASP A 254 -8.64 -59.25 21.58
C ASP A 254 -8.56 -58.11 22.59
N ARG A 255 -8.33 -58.40 23.87
CA ARG A 255 -8.19 -57.39 24.93
C ARG A 255 -6.82 -56.67 24.86
N GLU A 256 -5.79 -57.40 24.60
CA GLU A 256 -4.40 -56.86 24.49
C GLU A 256 -4.27 -56.04 23.23
N GLU A 257 -4.81 -56.52 22.10
CA GLU A 257 -4.85 -55.82 20.83
C GLU A 257 -5.59 -54.45 20.98
N ASN A 258 -6.78 -54.44 21.56
CA ASN A 258 -7.53 -53.19 21.74
C ASN A 258 -6.84 -52.18 22.64
N VAL A 259 -6.05 -52.62 23.63
CA VAL A 259 -5.28 -51.71 24.49
C VAL A 259 -4.09 -51.07 23.74
N LEU A 260 -3.49 -51.79 22.79
CA LEU A 260 -2.35 -51.30 22.01
C LEU A 260 -2.76 -50.43 20.82
N ARG A 261 -3.99 -50.59 20.32
CA ARG A 261 -4.57 -49.77 19.24
C ARG A 261 -5.16 -48.44 19.73
N LEU A 262 -5.34 -48.24 21.04
CA LEU A 262 -5.76 -46.98 21.67
C LEU A 262 -4.58 -46.02 21.89
#